data_a5cb8f606e641999fd1acb6044f5b842
#
_entry.id   a5cb8f606e641999fd1acb6044f5b842
#
_cell.length_a   1.000
_cell.length_b   1.000
_cell.length_c   1.000
_cell.angle_alpha   90.00
_cell.angle_beta   90.00
_cell.angle_gamma   90.00
#
_symmetry.space_group_name_H-M   'P 1'
#
loop_
_entity.id
_entity.type
_entity.pdbx_description
1 polymer ?
#
loop_
_entity_poly.entity_id
_entity_poly.type
_entity_poly.pdbx_seq_one_letter_code
_entity_poly.pdbx_strand_id
1 'polypeptide(L)'
;MFSRTSSLTVLSRSCRYLLRPHNHIQRASFSLTARSHAAINAAMADTSGITADSLKNKLTEVLQAQHVEVEDLSGGCGQAFQAVIVSPQFESKTMLARHRLVNSALKAEIAAIHAWTPKCYTPEQWQALQQ
;
A
#
# COMPACT_ATOMS: atom_id res chain seq x y z
N MET A 1 -31.56 -0.45 55.81
CA MET A 1 -30.80 0.48 56.69
C MET A 1 -29.66 1.07 55.90
N PHE A 2 -29.65 2.44 55.83
CA PHE A 2 -28.57 3.34 55.44
C PHE A 2 -28.05 3.27 53.98
N SER A 3 -28.50 4.10 53.03
CA SER A 3 -28.33 5.56 52.87
C SER A 3 -26.89 6.05 52.92
N ARG A 4 -26.40 6.55 51.76
CA ARG A 4 -25.68 7.83 51.52
C ARG A 4 -25.23 7.90 50.05
N THR A 5 -25.85 8.65 49.22
CA THR A 5 -25.73 10.09 48.82
C THR A 5 -24.36 10.70 48.98
N SER A 6 -23.81 11.13 47.87
CA SER A 6 -23.01 12.37 47.66
C SER A 6 -22.37 12.28 46.26
N SER A 7 -22.37 13.17 45.44
CA SER A 7 -22.55 14.58 45.26
C SER A 7 -21.80 14.94 43.97
N LEU A 8 -22.49 15.63 43.13
CA LEU A 8 -22.03 16.30 41.93
C LEU A 8 -20.87 17.26 42.22
N THR A 9 -19.89 17.28 41.35
CA THR A 9 -19.11 18.49 41.13
C THR A 9 -18.87 18.68 39.64
N VAL A 10 -19.69 19.51 39.06
CA VAL A 10 -19.54 20.10 37.73
C VAL A 10 -18.45 21.16 37.84
N LEU A 11 -17.34 20.97 37.17
CA LEU A 11 -16.35 22.03 36.94
C LEU A 11 -16.38 22.43 35.44
N SER A 12 -17.20 23.43 35.23
CA SER A 12 -17.17 24.29 34.06
C SER A 12 -15.79 24.94 33.93
N ARG A 13 -15.05 24.62 32.88
CA ARG A 13 -13.90 25.42 32.45
C ARG A 13 -14.24 26.12 31.16
N SER A 14 -14.56 27.39 31.34
CA SER A 14 -14.67 28.39 30.29
C SER A 14 -13.40 28.45 29.43
N CYS A 15 -13.54 28.10 28.17
CA CYS A 15 -12.50 28.31 27.18
C CYS A 15 -12.59 29.77 26.72
N ARG A 16 -11.66 30.61 27.18
CA ARG A 16 -11.51 31.99 26.73
C ARG A 16 -10.86 31.98 25.33
N TYR A 17 -11.63 32.38 24.35
CA TYR A 17 -11.11 32.71 23.01
C TYR A 17 -10.28 34.00 23.12
N LEU A 18 -8.98 33.86 22.97
CA LEU A 18 -8.08 34.97 22.78
C LEU A 18 -8.08 35.34 21.29
N LEU A 19 -8.66 36.47 20.99
CA LEU A 19 -8.57 37.16 19.71
C LEU A 19 -7.11 37.46 19.37
N ARG A 20 -6.63 36.90 18.27
CA ARG A 20 -5.34 37.27 17.68
C ARG A 20 -5.54 38.42 16.72
N PRO A 21 -4.72 39.47 16.79
CA PRO A 21 -4.84 40.63 15.91
C PRO A 21 -4.31 40.33 14.50
N HIS A 22 -4.96 40.94 13.56
CA HIS A 22 -4.60 41.05 12.14
C HIS A 22 -3.19 41.60 11.97
N ASN A 23 -2.37 40.94 11.21
CA ASN A 23 -1.11 41.52 10.79
C ASN A 23 -0.99 41.49 9.26
N HIS A 24 -0.96 42.71 8.76
CA HIS A 24 -0.33 43.27 7.59
C HIS A 24 -0.24 42.43 6.29
N ILE A 25 -1.04 42.92 5.36
CA ILE A 25 -0.88 42.70 3.91
C ILE A 25 0.44 43.36 3.46
N GLN A 26 1.47 42.58 3.25
CA GLN A 26 2.61 43.05 2.46
C GLN A 26 2.34 42.71 0.98
N ARG A 27 2.11 43.74 0.20
CA ARG A 27 2.13 43.69 -1.26
C ARG A 27 3.56 43.36 -1.71
N ALA A 28 3.83 42.12 -2.07
CA ALA A 28 5.03 41.75 -2.80
C ALA A 28 4.76 41.97 -4.30
N SER A 29 5.52 42.86 -4.86
CA SER A 29 5.59 43.16 -6.29
C SER A 29 6.02 41.90 -7.06
N PHE A 30 5.17 41.43 -7.94
CA PHE A 30 5.52 40.36 -8.88
C PHE A 30 6.39 40.96 -9.98
N SER A 31 7.69 40.78 -9.89
CA SER A 31 8.61 40.97 -11.02
C SER A 31 8.42 39.80 -12.00
N LEU A 32 7.90 40.18 -13.17
CA LEU A 32 7.68 39.28 -14.30
C LEU A 32 9.03 39.01 -14.98
N THR A 33 9.77 38.01 -14.49
CA THR A 33 10.88 37.44 -15.26
C THR A 33 10.34 36.20 -15.97
N ALA A 34 10.10 36.34 -17.25
CA ALA A 34 9.88 35.25 -18.16
C ALA A 34 11.11 34.32 -18.16
N ARG A 35 11.04 33.25 -17.39
CA ARG A 35 11.95 32.11 -17.54
C ARG A 35 11.25 31.05 -18.37
N SER A 36 11.83 30.87 -19.55
CA SER A 36 11.59 29.82 -20.51
C SER A 36 11.21 28.49 -19.87
N HIS A 37 10.00 28.02 -20.19
CA HIS A 37 9.58 26.64 -19.92
C HIS A 37 10.28 25.71 -20.92
N ALA A 38 11.56 25.49 -20.68
CA ALA A 38 12.30 24.46 -21.35
C ALA A 38 12.34 23.25 -20.41
N ALA A 39 11.65 22.20 -20.81
CA ALA A 39 11.91 20.81 -20.46
C ALA A 39 11.99 20.46 -18.97
N ILE A 40 10.85 20.22 -18.34
CA ILE A 40 10.75 19.24 -17.28
C ILE A 40 9.70 18.19 -17.65
N ASN A 41 9.95 17.53 -18.77
CA ASN A 41 9.47 16.18 -19.01
C ASN A 41 10.61 15.18 -18.70
N ALA A 42 11.23 15.32 -17.57
CA ALA A 42 11.83 14.17 -16.94
C ALA A 42 10.67 13.46 -16.24
N ALA A 43 10.05 12.54 -16.97
CA ALA A 43 9.22 11.51 -16.41
C ALA A 43 9.99 10.97 -15.18
N MET A 44 9.52 11.29 -13.99
CA MET A 44 9.75 10.47 -12.82
C MET A 44 8.99 9.17 -13.09
N ALA A 45 9.55 8.33 -13.93
CA ALA A 45 9.32 6.92 -13.80
C ALA A 45 9.98 6.56 -12.47
N ASP A 46 9.22 6.65 -11.39
CA ASP A 46 9.51 5.98 -10.14
C ASP A 46 9.43 4.48 -10.44
N THR A 47 10.46 4.03 -11.12
CA THR A 47 10.66 2.62 -11.33
C THR A 47 11.09 2.11 -9.96
N SER A 48 10.20 1.44 -9.27
CA SER A 48 10.52 0.77 -7.98
C SER A 48 11.71 -0.22 -8.11
N GLY A 49 12.20 -0.43 -9.31
CA GLY A 49 13.22 -1.42 -9.64
C GLY A 49 12.71 -2.86 -9.50
N ILE A 50 11.41 -3.02 -9.18
CA ILE A 50 10.78 -4.33 -9.05
C ILE A 50 10.23 -4.72 -10.41
N THR A 51 10.63 -5.91 -10.86
CA THR A 51 10.18 -6.50 -12.11
C THR A 51 9.33 -7.74 -11.85
N ALA A 52 8.45 -8.08 -12.78
CA ALA A 52 7.66 -9.32 -12.72
C ALA A 52 8.55 -10.56 -12.54
N ASP A 53 9.70 -10.59 -13.20
CA ASP A 53 10.66 -11.70 -13.09
C ASP A 53 11.29 -11.80 -11.70
N SER A 54 11.63 -10.68 -11.08
CA SER A 54 12.18 -10.68 -9.71
C SER A 54 11.18 -11.20 -8.69
N LEU A 55 9.91 -10.81 -8.82
CA LEU A 55 8.80 -11.31 -7.99
C LEU A 55 8.57 -12.80 -8.21
N LYS A 56 8.57 -13.25 -9.48
CA LYS A 56 8.39 -14.65 -9.84
C LYS A 56 9.48 -15.53 -9.25
N ASN A 57 10.75 -15.17 -9.41
CA ASN A 57 11.88 -15.92 -8.89
C ASN A 57 11.80 -16.06 -7.36
N LYS A 58 11.53 -14.95 -6.67
CA LYS A 58 11.41 -14.95 -5.21
C LYS A 58 10.23 -15.80 -4.69
N LEU A 59 9.09 -15.72 -5.35
CA LEU A 59 7.91 -16.53 -5.03
C LEU A 59 8.18 -18.02 -5.25
N THR A 60 8.86 -18.38 -6.34
CA THR A 60 9.22 -19.76 -6.62
C THR A 60 10.16 -20.31 -5.57
N GLU A 61 11.17 -19.55 -5.16
CA GLU A 61 12.16 -19.95 -4.17
C GLU A 61 11.54 -20.08 -2.77
N VAL A 62 10.84 -19.06 -2.29
CA VAL A 62 10.34 -19.01 -0.91
C VAL A 62 9.14 -19.93 -0.67
N LEU A 63 8.23 -20.02 -1.65
CA LEU A 63 6.99 -20.79 -1.52
C LEU A 63 7.08 -22.19 -2.17
N GLN A 64 8.22 -22.52 -2.77
CA GLN A 64 8.38 -23.76 -3.53
C GLN A 64 7.23 -23.95 -4.53
N ALA A 65 6.87 -22.84 -5.18
CA ALA A 65 5.72 -22.82 -6.05
C ALA A 65 5.98 -23.63 -7.33
N GLN A 66 5.01 -24.47 -7.70
CA GLN A 66 5.08 -25.28 -8.92
C GLN A 66 4.78 -24.45 -10.17
N HIS A 67 3.92 -23.43 -10.01
CA HIS A 67 3.59 -22.50 -11.07
C HIS A 67 3.46 -21.09 -10.49
N VAL A 68 4.11 -20.12 -11.14
CA VAL A 68 4.00 -18.71 -10.81
C VAL A 68 3.89 -17.91 -12.10
N GLU A 69 2.84 -17.15 -12.20
CA GLU A 69 2.62 -16.18 -13.27
C GLU A 69 2.47 -14.80 -12.64
N VAL A 70 3.24 -13.84 -13.09
CA VAL A 70 3.19 -12.45 -12.61
C VAL A 70 2.96 -11.54 -13.80
N GLU A 71 1.92 -10.75 -13.72
CA GLU A 71 1.52 -9.78 -14.73
C GLU A 71 1.69 -8.35 -14.18
N ASP A 72 2.35 -7.50 -14.94
CA ASP A 72 2.47 -6.07 -14.64
C ASP A 72 1.27 -5.32 -15.23
N LEU A 73 0.40 -4.83 -14.38
CA LEU A 73 -0.79 -4.07 -14.75
C LEU A 73 -0.52 -2.56 -14.89
N SER A 74 0.69 -2.12 -14.60
CA SER A 74 1.07 -0.70 -14.67
C SER A 74 1.60 -0.26 -16.03
N GLY A 75 1.63 -1.17 -17.01
CA GLY A 75 2.16 -0.87 -18.34
C GLY A 75 3.69 -0.74 -18.39
N GLY A 76 4.41 -1.45 -17.50
CA GLY A 76 5.87 -1.48 -17.46
C GLY A 76 6.51 -0.54 -16.44
N CYS A 77 5.70 0.19 -15.64
CA CYS A 77 6.24 1.07 -14.60
C CYS A 77 6.62 0.32 -13.30
N GLY A 78 6.28 -0.97 -13.16
CA GLY A 78 6.60 -1.75 -11.98
C GLY A 78 5.88 -1.31 -10.70
N GLN A 79 4.67 -0.78 -10.82
CA GLN A 79 3.93 -0.22 -9.69
C GLN A 79 2.70 -1.04 -9.29
N ALA A 80 2.16 -1.84 -10.19
CA ALA A 80 0.97 -2.65 -9.95
C ALA A 80 1.14 -4.05 -10.56
N PHE A 81 1.02 -5.07 -9.71
CA PHE A 81 1.20 -6.45 -10.13
C PHE A 81 0.03 -7.33 -9.72
N GLN A 82 -0.32 -8.27 -10.58
CA GLN A 82 -1.16 -9.40 -10.29
C GLN A 82 -0.32 -10.68 -10.38
N ALA A 83 -0.50 -11.59 -9.44
CA ALA A 83 0.19 -12.88 -9.50
C ALA A 83 -0.77 -14.04 -9.30
N VAL A 84 -0.57 -15.10 -10.09
CA VAL A 84 -1.15 -16.42 -9.89
C VAL A 84 -0.06 -17.32 -9.34
N ILE A 85 -0.31 -17.93 -8.19
CA ILE A 85 0.68 -18.70 -7.45
C ILE A 85 0.08 -20.05 -7.10
N VAL A 86 0.72 -21.12 -7.54
CA VAL A 86 0.34 -22.50 -7.26
C VAL A 86 1.42 -23.14 -6.41
N SER A 87 1.09 -23.48 -5.17
CA SER A 87 2.05 -24.09 -4.26
C SER A 87 1.40 -25.16 -3.38
N PRO A 88 2.11 -26.27 -3.12
CA PRO A 88 1.66 -27.28 -2.17
C PRO A 88 1.60 -26.74 -0.73
N GLN A 89 2.35 -25.68 -0.42
CA GLN A 89 2.29 -25.03 0.90
C GLN A 89 0.93 -24.40 1.20
N PHE A 90 0.07 -24.26 0.22
CA PHE A 90 -1.29 -23.70 0.38
C PHE A 90 -2.33 -24.75 0.81
N GLU A 91 -1.96 -26.02 0.79
CA GLU A 91 -2.82 -27.10 1.28
C GLU A 91 -3.17 -26.87 2.76
N SER A 92 -4.39 -27.22 3.13
CA SER A 92 -4.93 -27.06 4.48
C SER A 92 -4.95 -25.62 5.01
N LYS A 93 -4.64 -24.61 4.19
CA LYS A 93 -4.68 -23.20 4.58
C LYS A 93 -5.91 -22.48 4.03
N THR A 94 -6.49 -21.65 4.86
CA THR A 94 -7.55 -20.72 4.42
C THR A 94 -6.99 -19.71 3.43
N MET A 95 -7.84 -19.14 2.59
CA MET A 95 -7.44 -18.11 1.63
C MET A 95 -6.68 -16.94 2.30
N LEU A 96 -7.15 -16.50 3.45
CA LEU A 96 -6.49 -15.45 4.22
C LEU A 96 -5.07 -15.86 4.69
N ALA A 97 -4.89 -17.10 5.12
CA ALA A 97 -3.59 -17.60 5.55
C ALA A 97 -2.61 -17.69 4.37
N ARG A 98 -3.08 -18.09 3.19
CA ARG A 98 -2.29 -18.12 1.95
C ARG A 98 -1.82 -16.71 1.57
N HIS A 99 -2.72 -15.73 1.58
CA HIS A 99 -2.36 -14.34 1.29
C HIS A 99 -1.36 -13.77 2.29
N ARG A 100 -1.51 -14.08 3.58
CA ARG A 100 -0.53 -13.66 4.60
C ARG A 100 0.85 -14.26 4.37
N LEU A 101 0.91 -15.53 3.96
CA LEU A 101 2.16 -16.20 3.65
C LEU A 101 2.87 -15.52 2.46
N VAL A 102 2.15 -15.27 1.38
CA VAL A 102 2.67 -14.57 0.21
C VAL A 102 3.13 -13.16 0.56
N ASN A 103 2.31 -12.40 1.29
CA ASN A 103 2.66 -11.04 1.70
C ASN A 103 3.86 -10.99 2.66
N SER A 104 4.06 -12.00 3.48
CA SER A 104 5.25 -12.11 4.32
C SER A 104 6.51 -12.37 3.49
N ALA A 105 6.40 -13.19 2.46
CA ALA A 105 7.50 -13.52 1.56
C ALA A 105 7.96 -12.30 0.73
N LEU A 106 7.02 -11.45 0.33
CA LEU A 106 7.26 -10.27 -0.51
C LEU A 106 7.14 -8.94 0.25
N LYS A 107 7.34 -8.93 1.56
CA LYS A 107 7.10 -7.74 2.39
C LYS A 107 7.86 -6.50 1.93
N ALA A 108 9.12 -6.67 1.52
CA ALA A 108 9.96 -5.57 1.06
C ALA A 108 9.49 -5.03 -0.31
N GLU A 109 9.15 -5.92 -1.22
CA GLU A 109 8.70 -5.59 -2.57
C GLU A 109 7.32 -4.93 -2.54
N ILE A 110 6.39 -5.47 -1.75
CA ILE A 110 5.04 -4.90 -1.61
C ILE A 110 5.10 -3.48 -1.00
N ALA A 111 6.07 -3.19 -0.15
CA ALA A 111 6.26 -1.85 0.41
C ALA A 111 6.72 -0.82 -0.64
N ALA A 112 7.30 -1.26 -1.75
CA ALA A 112 7.83 -0.41 -2.80
C ALA A 112 6.90 -0.28 -4.03
N ILE A 113 5.77 -0.99 -4.05
CA ILE A 113 4.79 -0.94 -5.13
C ILE A 113 3.44 -0.40 -4.63
N HIS A 114 2.58 0.03 -5.54
CA HIS A 114 1.29 0.65 -5.19
C HIS A 114 0.15 -0.35 -5.11
N ALA A 115 0.20 -1.42 -5.90
CA ALA A 115 -0.86 -2.42 -5.94
C ALA A 115 -0.30 -3.84 -6.09
N TRP A 116 -0.84 -4.75 -5.28
CA TRP A 116 -0.50 -6.16 -5.28
C TRP A 116 -1.75 -7.02 -5.15
N THR A 117 -1.99 -7.90 -6.11
CA THR A 117 -3.15 -8.79 -6.14
C THR A 117 -2.71 -10.25 -6.29
N PRO A 118 -2.52 -10.99 -5.18
CA PRO A 118 -2.19 -12.41 -5.24
C PRO A 118 -3.43 -13.28 -5.43
N LYS A 119 -3.35 -14.25 -6.34
CA LYS A 119 -4.30 -15.36 -6.52
C LYS A 119 -3.60 -16.66 -6.15
N CYS A 120 -4.01 -17.28 -5.05
CA CYS A 120 -3.34 -18.44 -4.48
C CYS A 120 -4.16 -19.71 -4.68
N TYR A 121 -3.59 -20.69 -5.36
CA TYR A 121 -4.22 -21.99 -5.64
C TYR A 121 -3.39 -23.15 -5.11
N THR A 122 -4.06 -24.22 -4.69
CA THR A 122 -3.39 -25.51 -4.50
C THR A 122 -3.20 -26.17 -5.87
N PRO A 123 -2.28 -27.14 -6.00
CA PRO A 123 -2.10 -27.86 -7.25
C PRO A 123 -3.39 -28.50 -7.76
N GLU A 124 -4.20 -29.06 -6.86
CA GLU A 124 -5.51 -29.65 -7.19
C GLU A 124 -6.50 -28.62 -7.73
N GLN A 125 -6.61 -27.47 -7.06
CA GLN A 125 -7.48 -26.37 -7.51
C GLN A 125 -7.05 -25.84 -8.87
N TRP A 126 -5.76 -25.74 -9.10
CA TRP A 126 -5.23 -25.27 -10.39
C TRP A 126 -5.53 -26.23 -11.53
N GLN A 127 -5.36 -27.53 -11.31
CA GLN A 127 -5.72 -28.55 -12.30
C GLN A 127 -7.22 -28.55 -12.62
N ALA A 128 -8.07 -28.35 -11.63
CA ALA A 128 -9.51 -28.26 -11.82
C ALA A 128 -9.95 -27.04 -12.64
N LEU A 129 -9.17 -25.95 -12.61
CA LEU A 129 -9.43 -24.75 -13.41
C LEU A 129 -9.01 -24.88 -14.88
N GLN A 130 -8.17 -25.85 -15.20
CA GLN A 130 -7.68 -26.09 -16.56
C GLN A 130 -8.51 -27.13 -17.35
N GLN A 131 -9.47 -27.76 -16.70
CA GLN A 131 -10.40 -28.73 -17.33
C GLN A 131 -11.64 -28.00 -17.85
#